data_331318dcaf5575b60d0f3c6716eff7bf
#
_entry.id   331318dcaf5575b60d0f3c6716eff7bf
#
_cell.length_a   1.000
_cell.length_b   1.000
_cell.length_c   1.000
_cell.angle_alpha   90.00
_cell.angle_beta   90.00
_cell.angle_gamma   90.00
#
_symmetry.space_group_name_H-M   'P 1'
#
loop_
_entity.id
_entity.type
_entity.pdbx_description
1 polymer ?
#
loop_
_entity_poly.entity_id
_entity_poly.type
_entity_poly.pdbx_seq_one_letter_code
_entity_poly.pdbx_strand_id
1 'polypeptide(L)'
;NNVSDKENAFNRLIALFICKLVDEIQKSDNDIVEFQYKVGTDTYESLQDRLQRLHKEGMEKFMREEIFYVSDDYAENLVKQYTKQKRVKMIEELRNTLRILKFYTNNDFAFKDVHNEELFYQNGKILVEMVQLFQDYRIIGSSDVQMLGDLFEQLLNKGFKQNEGQFFTPTP
;
A
#
# COMPACT_ATOMS: atom_id res chain seq x y z
N ASN A 1 13.11 14.74 -10.56
CA ASN A 1 12.75 13.37 -10.81
C ASN A 1 12.06 13.24 -12.17
N ASN A 2 12.66 12.46 -13.06
CA ASN A 2 12.23 12.35 -14.45
C ASN A 2 11.29 11.17 -14.70
N VAL A 3 10.75 10.57 -13.63
CA VAL A 3 9.82 9.45 -13.76
C VAL A 3 8.45 9.97 -14.17
N SER A 4 7.88 9.42 -15.24
CA SER A 4 6.56 9.81 -15.72
C SER A 4 5.46 9.32 -14.77
N ASP A 5 4.28 9.96 -14.82
CA ASP A 5 3.14 9.52 -14.02
C ASP A 5 2.70 8.10 -14.37
N LYS A 6 2.85 7.71 -15.64
CA LYS A 6 2.56 6.37 -16.11
C LYS A 6 3.49 5.34 -15.48
N GLU A 7 4.79 5.65 -15.43
CA GLU A 7 5.79 4.80 -14.76
C GLU A 7 5.52 4.70 -13.27
N ASN A 8 5.14 5.80 -12.63
CA ASN A 8 4.77 5.81 -11.22
C ASN A 8 3.54 4.92 -10.97
N ALA A 9 2.50 5.03 -11.79
CA ALA A 9 1.32 4.19 -11.68
C ALA A 9 1.68 2.71 -11.84
N PHE A 10 2.53 2.39 -12.82
CA PHE A 10 3.01 1.03 -13.03
C PHE A 10 3.75 0.50 -11.81
N ASN A 11 4.64 1.30 -11.24
CA ASN A 11 5.40 0.90 -10.05
C ASN A 11 4.49 0.66 -8.84
N ARG A 12 3.41 1.45 -8.70
CA ARG A 12 2.43 1.26 -7.62
C ARG A 12 1.66 -0.05 -7.81
N LEU A 13 1.34 -0.39 -9.06
CA LEU A 13 0.68 -1.67 -9.37
C LEU A 13 1.61 -2.85 -9.07
N ILE A 14 2.90 -2.73 -9.38
CA ILE A 14 3.88 -3.76 -9.02
C ILE A 14 3.94 -3.95 -7.50
N ALA A 15 3.95 -2.85 -6.74
CA ALA A 15 3.93 -2.94 -5.28
C ALA A 15 2.68 -3.67 -4.78
N LEU A 16 1.51 -3.38 -5.31
CA LEU A 16 0.28 -4.08 -4.97
C LEU A 16 0.34 -5.56 -5.34
N PHE A 17 0.92 -5.87 -6.50
CA PHE A 17 1.09 -7.24 -6.95
C PHE A 17 1.97 -8.04 -5.99
N ILE A 18 3.07 -7.44 -5.53
CA ILE A 18 3.97 -8.06 -4.54
C ILE A 18 3.23 -8.34 -3.24
N CYS A 19 2.42 -7.39 -2.75
CA CYS A 19 1.59 -7.58 -1.57
C CYS A 19 0.65 -8.77 -1.73
N LYS A 20 -0.03 -8.84 -2.86
CA LYS A 20 -0.97 -9.92 -3.13
C LYS A 20 -0.29 -11.27 -3.23
N LEU A 21 0.83 -11.34 -3.92
CA LEU A 21 1.59 -12.59 -4.08
C LEU A 21 2.05 -13.15 -2.74
N VAL A 22 2.64 -12.31 -1.88
CA VAL A 22 3.14 -12.78 -0.59
C VAL A 22 1.99 -13.23 0.30
N ASP A 23 0.85 -12.54 0.25
CA ASP A 23 -0.33 -12.95 0.99
C ASP A 23 -0.85 -14.31 0.53
N GLU A 24 -0.97 -14.52 -0.78
CA GLU A 24 -1.43 -15.80 -1.32
C GLU A 24 -0.49 -16.95 -0.98
N ILE A 25 0.82 -16.71 -1.01
CA ILE A 25 1.81 -17.74 -0.64
C ILE A 25 1.67 -18.15 0.83
N GLN A 26 1.36 -17.20 1.69
CA GLN A 26 1.24 -17.44 3.14
C GLN A 26 -0.09 -18.06 3.54
N LYS A 27 -1.07 -18.09 2.65
CA LYS A 27 -2.43 -18.54 2.96
C LYS A 27 -2.74 -19.86 2.29
N SER A 28 -3.55 -20.68 2.99
CA SER A 28 -4.19 -21.85 2.39
C SER A 28 -5.52 -21.44 1.75
N ASP A 29 -6.15 -22.37 1.02
CA ASP A 29 -7.41 -22.08 0.30
C ASP A 29 -8.55 -21.66 1.23
N ASN A 30 -8.50 -22.07 2.51
CA ASN A 30 -9.56 -21.76 3.48
C ASN A 30 -9.25 -20.57 4.36
N ASP A 31 -8.06 -19.96 4.21
CA ASP A 31 -7.66 -18.82 5.01
C ASP A 31 -8.25 -17.53 4.46
N ILE A 32 -8.52 -16.59 5.37
CA ILE A 32 -8.95 -15.25 4.97
C ILE A 32 -7.73 -14.48 4.48
N VAL A 33 -7.81 -13.96 3.26
CA VAL A 33 -6.72 -13.17 2.69
C VAL A 33 -6.59 -11.82 3.41
N GLU A 34 -5.37 -11.35 3.56
CA GLU A 34 -5.10 -10.03 4.13
C GLU A 34 -5.14 -8.94 3.07
N PHE A 35 -4.88 -9.29 1.82
CA PHE A 35 -4.96 -8.36 0.70
C PHE A 35 -6.43 -8.15 0.33
N GLN A 36 -7.07 -7.24 1.05
CA GLN A 36 -8.46 -6.87 0.80
C GLN A 36 -8.78 -5.56 1.51
N TYR A 37 -9.85 -4.92 1.08
CA TYR A 37 -10.45 -3.82 1.84
C TYR A 37 -11.73 -4.33 2.50
N LYS A 38 -11.74 -4.33 3.84
CA LYS A 38 -12.88 -4.82 4.63
C LYS A 38 -13.85 -3.68 4.88
N VAL A 39 -14.87 -3.60 4.06
CA VAL A 39 -15.90 -2.55 4.17
C VAL A 39 -16.53 -2.58 5.57
N GLY A 40 -16.65 -1.41 6.18
CA GLY A 40 -17.22 -1.26 7.53
C GLY A 40 -16.22 -1.48 8.66
N THR A 41 -15.06 -2.05 8.40
CA THR A 41 -14.02 -2.30 9.41
C THR A 41 -12.75 -1.53 9.11
N ASP A 42 -12.29 -1.57 7.86
CA ASP A 42 -11.05 -0.89 7.47
C ASP A 42 -11.22 0.61 7.32
N THR A 43 -10.15 1.33 7.64
CA THR A 43 -9.93 2.71 7.26
C THR A 43 -8.85 2.75 6.19
N TYR A 44 -8.62 3.91 5.59
CA TYR A 44 -7.50 4.06 4.65
C TYR A 44 -6.16 3.81 5.33
N GLU A 45 -6.03 4.21 6.61
CA GLU A 45 -4.81 3.96 7.38
C GLU A 45 -4.61 2.47 7.68
N SER A 46 -5.65 1.76 8.10
CA SER A 46 -5.51 0.32 8.39
C SER A 46 -5.21 -0.48 7.12
N LEU A 47 -5.81 -0.11 6.00
CA LEU A 47 -5.49 -0.71 4.71
C LEU A 47 -4.03 -0.45 4.32
N GLN A 48 -3.62 0.81 4.42
CA GLN A 48 -2.26 1.21 4.06
C GLN A 48 -1.23 0.52 4.95
N ASP A 49 -1.48 0.42 6.25
CA ASP A 49 -0.61 -0.30 7.18
C ASP A 49 -0.44 -1.76 6.77
N ARG A 50 -1.55 -2.43 6.46
CA ARG A 50 -1.50 -3.83 6.05
C ARG A 50 -0.76 -4.02 4.74
N LEU A 51 -0.96 -3.12 3.78
CA LEU A 51 -0.23 -3.16 2.52
C LEU A 51 1.27 -2.91 2.72
N GLN A 52 1.63 -1.98 3.59
CA GLN A 52 3.05 -1.72 3.91
C GLN A 52 3.70 -2.94 4.55
N ARG A 53 3.01 -3.62 5.45
CA ARG A 53 3.52 -4.84 6.07
C ARG A 53 3.70 -5.96 5.05
N LEU A 54 2.69 -6.18 4.20
CA LEU A 54 2.78 -7.18 3.13
C LEU A 54 3.88 -6.85 2.14
N HIS A 55 4.04 -5.57 1.80
CA HIS A 55 5.10 -5.11 0.89
C HIS A 55 6.48 -5.40 1.48
N LYS A 56 6.67 -5.10 2.77
CA LYS A 56 7.91 -5.44 3.46
C LYS A 56 8.21 -6.94 3.39
N GLU A 57 7.23 -7.76 3.73
CA GLU A 57 7.38 -9.22 3.69
C GLU A 57 7.68 -9.72 2.28
N GLY A 58 6.99 -9.19 1.27
CA GLY A 58 7.19 -9.57 -0.12
C GLY A 58 8.53 -9.15 -0.67
N MET A 59 8.98 -7.95 -0.36
CA MET A 59 10.30 -7.47 -0.81
C MET A 59 11.43 -8.28 -0.18
N GLU A 60 11.32 -8.63 1.09
CA GLU A 60 12.29 -9.52 1.73
C GLU A 60 12.31 -10.89 1.07
N LYS A 61 11.13 -11.45 0.79
CA LYS A 61 11.01 -12.80 0.25
C LYS A 61 11.42 -12.90 -1.22
N PHE A 62 10.98 -11.96 -2.05
CA PHE A 62 11.18 -12.05 -3.50
C PHE A 62 12.40 -11.29 -3.99
N MET A 63 12.71 -10.17 -3.37
CA MET A 63 13.78 -9.27 -3.82
C MET A 63 14.97 -9.25 -2.88
N ARG A 64 14.87 -9.87 -1.72
CA ARG A 64 15.88 -9.85 -0.65
C ARG A 64 16.27 -8.44 -0.22
N GLU A 65 15.30 -7.54 -0.25
CA GLU A 65 15.47 -6.15 0.19
C GLU A 65 14.71 -5.92 1.49
N GLU A 66 15.34 -5.23 2.44
CA GLU A 66 14.70 -4.80 3.66
C GLU A 66 14.01 -3.47 3.44
N ILE A 67 12.74 -3.39 3.82
CA ILE A 67 11.96 -2.16 3.76
C ILE A 67 11.60 -1.74 5.17
N PHE A 68 11.78 -0.46 5.44
CA PHE A 68 11.43 0.11 6.73
C PHE A 68 9.92 0.09 6.92
N TYR A 69 9.49 -0.49 8.06
CA TYR A 69 8.08 -0.56 8.44
C TYR A 69 7.91 -0.08 9.88
N VAL A 70 6.96 0.83 10.09
CA VAL A 70 6.65 1.37 11.41
C VAL A 70 5.53 0.51 12.02
N SER A 71 5.89 -0.34 12.99
CA SER A 71 4.92 -1.17 13.70
C SER A 71 4.15 -0.36 14.74
N ASP A 72 3.08 -0.94 15.27
CA ASP A 72 2.22 -0.26 16.26
C ASP A 72 2.96 0.08 17.54
N ASP A 73 3.99 -0.70 17.90
CA ASP A 73 4.78 -0.51 19.12
C ASP A 73 6.12 0.19 18.87
N TYR A 74 6.32 0.72 17.67
CA TYR A 74 7.61 1.32 17.28
C TYR A 74 8.00 2.48 18.17
N ALA A 75 7.03 3.36 18.48
CA ALA A 75 7.29 4.53 19.33
C ALA A 75 7.72 4.12 20.73
N GLU A 76 7.03 3.14 21.33
CA GLU A 76 7.37 2.62 22.65
C GLU A 76 8.76 2.00 22.67
N ASN A 77 9.09 1.22 21.67
CA ASN A 77 10.40 0.58 21.58
C ASN A 77 11.52 1.59 21.40
N LEU A 78 11.29 2.65 20.63
CA LEU A 78 12.25 3.74 20.48
C LEU A 78 12.51 4.46 21.82
N VAL A 79 11.44 4.77 22.55
CA VAL A 79 11.57 5.45 23.85
C VAL A 79 12.32 4.57 24.84
N LYS A 80 12.06 3.25 24.84
CA LYS A 80 12.77 2.30 25.70
C LYS A 80 14.27 2.29 25.48
N GLN A 81 14.73 2.46 24.25
CA GLN A 81 16.17 2.47 23.93
C GLN A 81 16.89 3.66 24.56
N TYR A 82 16.21 4.78 24.70
CA TYR A 82 16.82 6.03 25.11
C TYR A 82 16.45 6.51 26.51
N THR A 83 15.45 5.89 27.15
CA THR A 83 15.01 6.24 28.49
C THR A 83 14.46 5.03 29.23
N LYS A 84 14.74 4.96 30.54
CA LYS A 84 14.19 3.91 31.41
C LYS A 84 12.78 4.23 31.88
N GLN A 85 12.36 5.48 31.75
CA GLN A 85 11.04 5.93 32.19
C GLN A 85 10.08 6.03 31.01
N LYS A 86 8.89 5.47 31.18
CA LYS A 86 7.83 5.59 30.21
C LYS A 86 7.26 7.00 30.28
N ARG A 87 7.40 7.76 29.21
CA ARG A 87 6.89 9.14 29.09
C ARG A 87 5.72 9.14 28.12
N VAL A 88 4.52 9.04 28.66
CA VAL A 88 3.28 8.92 27.88
C VAL A 88 3.13 10.04 26.85
N LYS A 89 3.36 11.28 27.28
CA LYS A 89 3.23 12.43 26.37
C LYS A 89 4.24 12.36 25.21
N MET A 90 5.48 11.98 25.51
CA MET A 90 6.52 11.84 24.49
C MET A 90 6.14 10.75 23.49
N ILE A 91 5.61 9.63 23.97
CA ILE A 91 5.18 8.54 23.11
C ILE A 91 4.04 8.98 22.21
N GLU A 92 3.07 9.73 22.73
CA GLU A 92 1.96 10.25 21.93
C GLU A 92 2.44 11.20 20.83
N GLU A 93 3.34 12.12 21.16
CA GLU A 93 3.92 13.05 20.18
C GLU A 93 4.71 12.30 19.12
N LEU A 94 5.48 11.31 19.53
CA LEU A 94 6.26 10.48 18.62
C LEU A 94 5.36 9.66 17.70
N ARG A 95 4.31 9.05 18.25
CA ARG A 95 3.32 8.32 17.45
C ARG A 95 2.68 9.20 16.39
N ASN A 96 2.30 10.41 16.76
CA ASN A 96 1.69 11.35 15.82
C ASN A 96 2.64 11.72 14.69
N THR A 97 3.90 12.01 15.03
CA THR A 97 4.93 12.31 14.03
C THR A 97 5.16 11.12 13.10
N LEU A 98 5.27 9.92 13.67
CA LEU A 98 5.45 8.69 12.88
C LEU A 98 4.24 8.41 11.99
N ARG A 99 3.03 8.68 12.47
CA ARG A 99 1.81 8.53 11.68
C ARG A 99 1.82 9.42 10.44
N ILE A 100 2.22 10.67 10.61
CA ILE A 100 2.34 11.62 9.50
C ILE A 100 3.35 11.11 8.47
N LEU A 101 4.51 10.67 8.93
CA LEU A 101 5.55 10.12 8.05
C LEU A 101 5.11 8.83 7.37
N LYS A 102 4.45 7.95 8.12
CA LYS A 102 4.02 6.65 7.62
C LYS A 102 2.93 6.74 6.55
N PHE A 103 1.97 7.64 6.73
CA PHE A 103 0.78 7.70 5.89
C PHE A 103 0.70 8.96 5.04
N TYR A 104 0.95 10.13 5.61
CA TYR A 104 0.64 11.39 4.94
C TYR A 104 1.75 11.94 4.07
N THR A 105 2.91 11.28 4.06
CA THR A 105 4.03 11.63 3.19
C THR A 105 4.61 10.41 2.46
N ASN A 106 3.92 9.28 2.51
CA ASN A 106 4.39 8.03 1.91
C ASN A 106 3.74 7.83 0.55
N ASN A 107 4.57 7.57 -0.46
CA ASN A 107 4.12 7.42 -1.84
C ASN A 107 4.22 5.99 -2.38
N ASP A 108 4.45 4.99 -1.53
CA ASP A 108 4.60 3.61 -1.97
C ASP A 108 3.35 3.06 -2.67
N PHE A 109 2.17 3.49 -2.22
CA PHE A 109 0.88 3.09 -2.79
C PHE A 109 0.10 4.30 -3.29
N ALA A 110 0.80 5.34 -3.72
CA ALA A 110 0.20 6.60 -4.14
C ALA A 110 0.02 6.66 -5.66
N PHE A 111 -1.22 6.75 -6.10
CA PHE A 111 -1.55 6.97 -7.51
C PHE A 111 -1.56 8.44 -7.88
N LYS A 112 -1.41 9.30 -6.90
CA LYS A 112 -1.14 10.73 -7.01
C LYS A 112 -0.22 11.09 -5.86
N ASP A 113 0.50 12.19 -5.99
CA ASP A 113 1.47 12.60 -4.98
C ASP A 113 0.81 12.85 -3.63
N VAL A 114 1.29 12.17 -2.59
CA VAL A 114 0.79 12.28 -1.23
C VAL A 114 1.81 13.01 -0.38
N HIS A 115 1.49 14.22 0.06
CA HIS A 115 2.35 15.01 0.93
C HIS A 115 1.60 15.66 2.10
N ASN A 116 0.31 15.33 2.26
CA ASN A 116 -0.49 15.78 3.41
C ASN A 116 -1.68 14.84 3.61
N GLU A 117 -2.44 15.07 4.68
CA GLU A 117 -3.57 14.24 5.06
C GLU A 117 -4.67 14.25 3.99
N GLU A 118 -4.98 15.42 3.44
CA GLU A 118 -6.02 15.54 2.42
C GLU A 118 -5.70 14.69 1.18
N LEU A 119 -4.47 14.77 0.71
CA LEU A 119 -4.03 13.98 -0.43
C LEU A 119 -3.98 12.49 -0.11
N PHE A 120 -3.64 12.14 1.12
CA PHE A 120 -3.72 10.75 1.57
C PHE A 120 -5.15 10.20 1.44
N TYR A 121 -6.16 10.96 1.88
CA TYR A 121 -7.55 10.51 1.76
C TYR A 121 -8.03 10.48 0.32
N GLN A 122 -7.62 11.42 -0.50
CA GLN A 122 -7.95 11.39 -1.94
C GLN A 122 -7.34 10.16 -2.62
N ASN A 123 -6.08 9.87 -2.33
CA ASN A 123 -5.44 8.66 -2.84
C ASN A 123 -6.11 7.40 -2.29
N GLY A 124 -6.57 7.43 -1.05
CA GLY A 124 -7.21 6.29 -0.40
C GLY A 124 -8.41 5.77 -1.18
N LYS A 125 -9.18 6.65 -1.77
CA LYS A 125 -10.32 6.27 -2.61
C LYS A 125 -9.88 5.47 -3.83
N ILE A 126 -8.81 5.91 -4.48
CA ILE A 126 -8.24 5.20 -5.64
C ILE A 126 -7.66 3.86 -5.20
N LEU A 127 -6.91 3.86 -4.12
CA LEU A 127 -6.25 2.67 -3.61
C LEU A 127 -7.26 1.57 -3.25
N VAL A 128 -8.36 1.94 -2.58
CA VAL A 128 -9.44 0.99 -2.25
C VAL A 128 -9.98 0.34 -3.52
N GLU A 129 -10.24 1.12 -4.56
CA GLU A 129 -10.75 0.57 -5.83
C GLU A 129 -9.76 -0.40 -6.47
N MET A 130 -8.45 -0.08 -6.41
CA MET A 130 -7.42 -0.97 -6.95
C MET A 130 -7.37 -2.28 -6.18
N VAL A 131 -7.39 -2.20 -4.85
CA VAL A 131 -7.37 -3.39 -3.99
C VAL A 131 -8.61 -4.25 -4.24
N GLN A 132 -9.79 -3.64 -4.34
CA GLN A 132 -11.03 -4.36 -4.59
C GLN A 132 -11.05 -5.06 -5.95
N LEU A 133 -10.40 -4.47 -6.96
CA LEU A 133 -10.26 -5.14 -8.25
C LEU A 133 -9.36 -6.37 -8.17
N PHE A 134 -8.31 -6.30 -7.35
CA PHE A 134 -7.34 -7.39 -7.22
C PHE A 134 -7.77 -8.47 -6.22
N GLN A 135 -8.51 -8.10 -5.17
CA GLN A 135 -8.72 -8.98 -4.01
C GLN A 135 -9.48 -10.26 -4.34
N ASP A 136 -10.36 -10.21 -5.32
CA ASP A 136 -11.22 -11.36 -5.67
C ASP A 136 -10.54 -12.35 -6.61
N TYR A 137 -9.36 -12.03 -7.13
CA TYR A 137 -8.63 -12.89 -8.03
C TYR A 137 -7.55 -13.65 -7.29
N ARG A 138 -7.27 -14.88 -7.77
CA ARG A 138 -6.15 -15.65 -7.28
C ARG A 138 -5.06 -15.66 -8.35
N ILE A 139 -3.88 -15.19 -8.01
CA ILE A 139 -2.75 -15.11 -8.94
C ILE A 139 -2.00 -16.42 -8.98
N ILE A 140 -1.69 -17.00 -7.81
CA ILE A 140 -0.90 -18.22 -7.70
C ILE A 140 -1.75 -19.42 -8.12
N GLY A 141 -1.17 -20.24 -9.00
CA GLY A 141 -1.86 -21.41 -9.51
C GLY A 141 -2.81 -21.13 -10.67
N SER A 142 -2.93 -19.87 -11.08
CA SER A 142 -3.69 -19.54 -12.28
C SER A 142 -2.88 -19.93 -13.52
N SER A 143 -3.49 -20.70 -14.40
CA SER A 143 -2.93 -21.02 -15.71
C SER A 143 -3.45 -20.09 -16.81
N ASP A 144 -4.35 -19.18 -16.46
CA ASP A 144 -4.94 -18.26 -17.41
C ASP A 144 -4.14 -16.96 -17.46
N VAL A 145 -3.10 -16.96 -18.30
CA VAL A 145 -2.23 -15.81 -18.52
C VAL A 145 -3.02 -14.64 -19.12
N GLN A 146 -4.01 -14.92 -19.96
CA GLN A 146 -4.85 -13.90 -20.57
C GLN A 146 -5.65 -13.15 -19.51
N MET A 147 -6.24 -13.89 -18.57
CA MET A 147 -7.01 -13.29 -17.47
C MET A 147 -6.14 -12.38 -16.62
N LEU A 148 -4.93 -12.82 -16.28
CA LEU A 148 -4.00 -12.01 -15.50
C LEU A 148 -3.59 -10.75 -16.26
N GLY A 149 -3.31 -10.87 -17.54
CA GLY A 149 -3.00 -9.73 -18.40
C GLY A 149 -4.13 -8.73 -18.46
N ASP A 150 -5.36 -9.21 -18.63
CA ASP A 150 -6.56 -8.35 -18.67
C ASP A 150 -6.78 -7.65 -17.35
N LEU A 151 -6.63 -8.35 -16.24
CA LEU A 151 -6.76 -7.77 -14.90
C LEU A 151 -5.73 -6.67 -14.69
N PHE A 152 -4.47 -6.93 -15.02
CA PHE A 152 -3.40 -5.96 -14.88
C PHE A 152 -3.66 -4.72 -15.73
N GLU A 153 -4.12 -4.92 -16.97
CA GLU A 153 -4.48 -3.83 -17.86
C GLU A 153 -5.63 -2.98 -17.30
N GLN A 154 -6.66 -3.62 -16.73
CA GLN A 154 -7.77 -2.91 -16.08
C GLN A 154 -7.26 -2.04 -14.93
N LEU A 155 -6.39 -2.59 -14.09
CA LEU A 155 -5.81 -1.87 -12.96
C LEU A 155 -5.00 -0.67 -13.42
N LEU A 156 -4.15 -0.89 -14.42
CA LEU A 156 -3.31 0.17 -14.97
C LEU A 156 -4.17 1.28 -15.59
N ASN A 157 -5.16 0.93 -16.38
CA ASN A 157 -6.04 1.89 -17.02
C ASN A 157 -6.84 2.70 -16.00
N LYS A 158 -7.39 2.03 -14.98
CA LYS A 158 -8.19 2.69 -13.97
C LYS A 158 -7.34 3.65 -13.12
N GLY A 159 -6.21 3.18 -12.63
CA GLY A 159 -5.31 4.02 -11.85
C GLY A 159 -4.75 5.19 -12.65
N PHE A 160 -4.35 4.90 -13.88
CA PHE A 160 -3.81 5.93 -14.76
C PHE A 160 -4.86 6.97 -15.14
N LYS A 161 -6.08 6.55 -15.47
CA LYS A 161 -7.16 7.48 -15.81
C LYS A 161 -7.55 8.37 -14.64
N GLN A 162 -7.57 7.85 -13.43
CA GLN A 162 -7.88 8.64 -12.25
C GLN A 162 -6.79 9.68 -11.96
N ASN A 163 -5.54 9.32 -12.16
CA ASN A 163 -4.43 10.27 -12.07
C ASN A 163 -4.47 11.27 -13.23
N GLU A 164 -4.73 10.78 -14.42
CA GLU A 164 -4.77 11.58 -15.64
C GLU A 164 -5.74 12.75 -15.54
N GLY A 165 -6.91 12.53 -14.96
CA GLY A 165 -7.89 13.60 -14.74
C GLY A 165 -7.40 14.71 -13.84
N GLN A 166 -6.24 14.54 -13.20
CA GLN A 166 -5.64 15.54 -12.31
C GLN A 166 -4.33 16.10 -12.82
N PHE A 167 -3.55 15.30 -13.53
CA PHE A 167 -2.18 15.63 -13.90
C PHE A 167 -1.98 15.84 -15.38
N PHE A 168 -2.86 15.28 -16.19
CA PHE A 168 -2.78 15.49 -17.65
C PHE A 168 -4.12 15.78 -18.25
N THR A 169 -4.04 16.43 -19.40
CA THR A 169 -5.15 16.49 -20.32
C THR A 169 -5.10 15.24 -21.19
N PRO A 170 -6.17 14.41 -21.25
CA PRO A 170 -6.19 13.25 -22.12
C PRO A 170 -5.96 13.67 -23.56
N THR A 171 -5.04 12.99 -24.24
CA THR A 171 -4.85 13.20 -25.66
C THR A 171 -5.93 12.44 -26.43
N PRO A 172 -6.56 13.06 -27.41
CA PRO A 172 -7.56 12.37 -28.25
C PRO A 172 -6.99 11.15 -28.96
#